data_409dc1ff7ed41bb8288398a8ec5f6540
#
_entry.id   409dc1ff7ed41bb8288398a8ec5f6540
#
_cell.length_a   1.000
_cell.length_b   1.000
_cell.length_c   1.000
_cell.angle_alpha   90.00
_cell.angle_beta   90.00
_cell.angle_gamma   90.00
#
_symmetry.space_group_name_H-M   'P 1'
#
loop_
_entity.id
_entity.type
_entity.pdbx_description
1 polymer ?
#
loop_
_entity_poly.entity_id
_entity_poly.type
_entity_poly.pdbx_seq_one_letter_code
_entity_poly.pdbx_strand_id
1 'polypeptide(L)'
;QLNQMQDWARETQITHGRVTVLAAVMVLFMLGLLYRYFSLQVIQNEEFRAQSDRNRIAVRTVAPTRGVIVDRSGNLLAVNQPSFTLAITPERAEDLDNVLTKLSDLLRLTDTDIELFTQARKRRRPLSPVPLKYRLTDEELAVIAVNKHALSGVSVQSELTRHYPEGDLLGHALG
;
A
#
# COMPACT_ATOMS: atom_id res chain seq x y z
N GLN A 1 -52.75 60.61 -1.18
CA GLN A 1 -52.29 59.71 -0.08
C GLN A 1 -52.89 58.30 -0.22
N LEU A 2 -54.10 58.13 -0.76
CA LEU A 2 -54.73 56.80 -0.91
C LEU A 2 -54.05 55.91 -1.99
N ASN A 3 -53.58 56.51 -3.09
CA ASN A 3 -52.89 55.76 -4.14
C ASN A 3 -51.52 55.18 -3.72
N GLN A 4 -50.81 55.87 -2.87
CA GLN A 4 -49.55 55.36 -2.33
C GLN A 4 -49.71 54.12 -1.45
N MET A 5 -50.80 54.03 -0.66
CA MET A 5 -51.07 52.85 0.18
C MET A 5 -51.47 51.62 -0.66
N GLN A 6 -52.10 51.79 -1.82
CA GLN A 6 -52.46 50.68 -2.71
C GLN A 6 -51.25 50.13 -3.47
N ASP A 7 -50.31 50.98 -3.80
CA ASP A 7 -49.04 50.51 -4.46
C ASP A 7 -48.19 49.71 -3.50
N TRP A 8 -48.06 50.10 -2.22
CA TRP A 8 -47.34 49.34 -1.21
C TRP A 8 -47.92 47.92 -0.94
N ALA A 9 -49.27 47.82 -0.99
CA ALA A 9 -49.92 46.51 -0.81
C ALA A 9 -49.73 45.59 -1.98
N ARG A 10 -49.63 46.11 -3.21
CA ARG A 10 -49.33 45.33 -4.44
C ARG A 10 -47.86 44.93 -4.50
N GLU A 11 -46.95 45.82 -4.16
CA GLU A 11 -45.53 45.51 -4.12
C GLU A 11 -45.18 44.42 -3.08
N THR A 12 -45.80 44.49 -1.90
CA THR A 12 -45.63 43.44 -0.87
C THR A 12 -46.18 42.09 -1.29
N GLN A 13 -47.31 42.03 -2.01
CA GLN A 13 -47.83 40.75 -2.51
C GLN A 13 -46.95 40.12 -3.61
N ILE A 14 -46.40 40.94 -4.50
CA ILE A 14 -45.51 40.44 -5.58
C ILE A 14 -44.16 39.97 -4.98
N THR A 15 -43.63 40.68 -4.00
CA THR A 15 -42.39 40.29 -3.33
C THR A 15 -42.57 39.03 -2.49
N HIS A 16 -43.69 38.90 -1.76
CA HIS A 16 -43.99 37.66 -1.03
C HIS A 16 -44.10 36.44 -1.93
N GLY A 17 -44.80 36.58 -3.08
CA GLY A 17 -44.89 35.48 -4.06
C GLY A 17 -43.53 35.04 -4.61
N ARG A 18 -42.64 35.97 -4.93
CA ARG A 18 -41.30 35.69 -5.43
C ARG A 18 -40.42 35.03 -4.34
N VAL A 19 -40.49 35.54 -3.11
CA VAL A 19 -39.77 34.95 -1.99
C VAL A 19 -40.26 33.53 -1.68
N THR A 20 -41.58 33.29 -1.74
CA THR A 20 -42.14 31.96 -1.51
C THR A 20 -41.68 30.95 -2.58
N VAL A 21 -41.66 31.37 -3.86
CA VAL A 21 -41.16 30.50 -4.94
C VAL A 21 -39.67 30.21 -4.77
N LEU A 22 -38.88 31.21 -4.45
CA LEU A 22 -37.44 31.00 -4.20
C LEU A 22 -37.21 30.09 -2.98
N ALA A 23 -37.96 30.26 -1.90
CA ALA A 23 -37.88 29.38 -0.74
C ALA A 23 -38.29 27.95 -1.07
N ALA A 24 -39.35 27.75 -1.87
CA ALA A 24 -39.78 26.44 -2.32
C ALA A 24 -38.70 25.74 -3.18
N VAL A 25 -38.08 26.47 -4.11
CA VAL A 25 -36.96 25.95 -4.95
C VAL A 25 -35.76 25.57 -4.07
N MET A 26 -35.42 26.40 -3.09
CA MET A 26 -34.32 26.14 -2.16
C MET A 26 -34.58 24.89 -1.32
N VAL A 27 -35.80 24.72 -0.80
CA VAL A 27 -36.19 23.53 -0.03
C VAL A 27 -36.14 22.28 -0.90
N LEU A 28 -36.61 22.36 -2.15
CA LEU A 28 -36.57 21.25 -3.09
C LEU A 28 -35.15 20.84 -3.43
N PHE A 29 -34.25 21.79 -3.60
CA PHE A 29 -32.84 21.54 -3.83
C PHE A 29 -32.17 20.90 -2.59
N MET A 30 -32.51 21.37 -1.40
CA MET A 30 -32.02 20.82 -0.14
C MET A 30 -32.50 19.37 0.08
N LEU A 31 -33.74 19.08 -0.24
CA LEU A 31 -34.29 17.71 -0.20
C LEU A 31 -33.58 16.80 -1.21
N GLY A 32 -33.26 17.28 -2.39
CA GLY A 32 -32.48 16.55 -3.39
C GLY A 32 -31.06 16.22 -2.90
N LEU A 33 -30.41 17.17 -2.25
CA LEU A 33 -29.08 16.95 -1.65
C LEU A 33 -29.15 15.96 -0.49
N LEU A 34 -30.15 16.06 0.38
CA LEU A 34 -30.35 15.11 1.49
C LEU A 34 -30.60 13.69 0.97
N TYR A 35 -31.44 13.54 -0.05
CA TYR A 35 -31.67 12.26 -0.71
C TYR A 35 -30.37 11.69 -1.31
N ARG A 36 -29.61 12.52 -2.01
CA ARG A 36 -28.31 12.10 -2.57
C ARG A 36 -27.31 11.69 -1.51
N TYR A 37 -27.23 12.45 -0.43
CA TYR A 37 -26.40 12.17 0.72
C TYR A 37 -26.78 10.82 1.38
N PHE A 38 -28.07 10.61 1.61
CA PHE A 38 -28.60 9.35 2.14
C PHE A 38 -28.29 8.16 1.23
N SER A 39 -28.49 8.31 -0.07
CA SER A 39 -28.18 7.28 -1.06
C SER A 39 -26.70 6.89 -1.05
N LEU A 40 -25.80 7.86 -0.98
CA LEU A 40 -24.36 7.60 -0.95
C LEU A 40 -23.89 6.97 0.37
N GLN A 41 -24.46 7.42 1.48
CA GLN A 41 -24.01 6.95 2.80
C GLN A 41 -24.63 5.64 3.26
N VAL A 42 -25.87 5.37 2.87
CA VAL A 42 -26.60 4.19 3.35
C VAL A 42 -26.66 3.11 2.28
N ILE A 43 -27.09 3.47 1.07
CA ILE A 43 -27.33 2.47 0.02
C ILE A 43 -26.03 2.02 -0.65
N GLN A 44 -25.10 2.93 -0.90
CA GLN A 44 -23.85 2.65 -1.63
C GLN A 44 -22.64 2.48 -0.72
N ASN A 45 -22.83 2.50 0.61
CA ASN A 45 -21.73 2.41 1.59
C ASN A 45 -20.92 1.12 1.45
N GLU A 46 -21.58 -0.02 1.24
CA GLU A 46 -20.89 -1.31 1.10
C GLU A 46 -20.03 -1.37 -0.17
N GLU A 47 -20.52 -0.79 -1.26
CA GLU A 47 -19.79 -0.77 -2.53
C GLU A 47 -18.55 0.14 -2.46
N PHE A 48 -18.68 1.32 -1.86
CA PHE A 48 -17.55 2.23 -1.65
C PHE A 48 -16.55 1.70 -0.61
N ARG A 49 -17.00 0.99 0.42
CA ARG A 49 -16.11 0.29 1.36
C ARG A 49 -15.35 -0.82 0.66
N ALA A 50 -16.02 -1.66 -0.12
CA ALA A 50 -15.36 -2.73 -0.88
C ALA A 50 -14.32 -2.18 -1.88
N GLN A 51 -14.60 -1.04 -2.49
CA GLN A 51 -13.68 -0.37 -3.42
C GLN A 51 -12.48 0.26 -2.69
N SER A 52 -12.71 0.86 -1.51
CA SER A 52 -11.66 1.38 -0.63
C SER A 52 -10.77 0.26 -0.11
N ASP A 53 -11.35 -0.85 0.32
CA ASP A 53 -10.62 -2.01 0.81
C ASP A 53 -9.81 -2.68 -0.31
N ARG A 54 -10.33 -2.76 -1.53
CA ARG A 54 -9.55 -3.23 -2.70
C ARG A 54 -8.34 -2.35 -3.00
N ASN A 55 -8.45 -1.05 -2.82
CA ASN A 55 -7.33 -0.11 -3.00
C ASN A 55 -6.30 -0.20 -1.85
N ARG A 56 -6.74 -0.60 -0.67
CA ARG A 56 -5.92 -0.70 0.54
C ARG A 56 -5.28 -2.07 0.70
N ILE A 57 -5.93 -3.13 0.22
CA ILE A 57 -5.44 -4.50 0.33
C ILE A 57 -4.54 -4.81 -0.86
N ALA A 58 -3.24 -4.78 -0.64
CA ALA A 58 -2.28 -5.34 -1.59
C ALA A 58 -2.30 -6.87 -1.43
N VAL A 59 -2.90 -7.58 -2.37
CA VAL A 59 -2.84 -9.06 -2.40
C VAL A 59 -1.40 -9.46 -2.69
N ARG A 60 -0.73 -10.00 -1.67
CA ARG A 60 0.61 -10.55 -1.80
C ARG A 60 0.49 -12.07 -1.97
N THR A 61 1.03 -12.60 -3.06
CA THR A 61 1.14 -14.05 -3.25
C THR A 61 2.19 -14.58 -2.27
N VAL A 62 1.75 -15.40 -1.32
CA VAL A 62 2.65 -16.10 -0.40
C VAL A 62 2.87 -17.50 -0.97
N ALA A 63 4.12 -17.83 -1.27
CA ALA A 63 4.47 -19.19 -1.71
C ALA A 63 4.22 -20.17 -0.53
N PRO A 64 3.60 -21.34 -0.80
CA PRO A 64 3.39 -22.34 0.24
C PRO A 64 4.74 -22.87 0.74
N THR A 65 4.79 -23.19 2.02
CA THR A 65 5.98 -23.78 2.64
C THR A 65 6.16 -25.23 2.15
N ARG A 66 7.37 -25.56 1.70
CA ARG A 66 7.71 -26.93 1.32
C ARG A 66 7.86 -27.80 2.58
N GLY A 67 7.51 -29.07 2.49
CA GLY A 67 7.72 -30.06 3.59
C GLY A 67 9.21 -30.28 3.87
N VAL A 68 9.52 -30.69 5.08
CA VAL A 68 10.84 -31.15 5.49
C VAL A 68 11.13 -32.53 4.88
N ILE A 69 12.37 -32.78 4.43
CA ILE A 69 12.77 -34.09 3.95
C ILE A 69 13.73 -34.70 4.98
N VAL A 70 13.44 -35.90 5.40
CA VAL A 70 14.25 -36.64 6.39
C VAL A 70 14.67 -38.00 5.80
N ASP A 71 15.75 -38.55 6.30
CA ASP A 71 16.19 -39.91 5.98
C ASP A 71 15.40 -40.95 6.82
N ARG A 72 15.73 -42.25 6.66
CA ARG A 72 15.14 -43.36 7.43
C ARG A 72 15.42 -43.22 8.94
N SER A 73 16.52 -42.59 9.30
CA SER A 73 17.00 -42.41 10.69
C SER A 73 16.48 -41.13 11.33
N GLY A 74 15.73 -40.29 10.55
CA GLY A 74 15.19 -39.03 11.02
C GLY A 74 16.14 -37.84 10.85
N ASN A 75 17.27 -38.00 10.17
CA ASN A 75 18.18 -36.86 9.92
C ASN A 75 17.59 -35.94 8.84
N LEU A 76 17.77 -34.64 9.05
CA LEU A 76 17.25 -33.62 8.15
C LEU A 76 18.09 -33.53 6.88
N LEU A 77 17.51 -33.85 5.74
CA LEU A 77 18.14 -33.75 4.42
C LEU A 77 17.81 -32.42 3.72
N ALA A 78 16.63 -31.88 3.98
CA ALA A 78 16.25 -30.56 3.47
C ALA A 78 15.25 -29.90 4.42
N VAL A 79 15.56 -28.68 4.83
CA VAL A 79 14.77 -27.86 5.76
C VAL A 79 14.49 -26.48 5.16
N ASN A 80 13.48 -25.80 5.69
CA ASN A 80 13.23 -24.41 5.34
C ASN A 80 13.85 -23.52 6.41
N GLN A 81 14.73 -22.60 5.99
CA GLN A 81 15.29 -21.58 6.87
C GLN A 81 14.73 -20.22 6.51
N PRO A 82 14.43 -19.37 7.50
CA PRO A 82 14.07 -17.98 7.23
C PRO A 82 15.26 -17.26 6.59
N SER A 83 15.01 -16.58 5.49
CA SER A 83 15.96 -15.70 4.83
C SER A 83 15.37 -14.32 4.73
N PHE A 84 16.13 -13.31 5.06
CA PHE A 84 15.68 -11.93 5.02
C PHE A 84 16.22 -11.24 3.78
N THR A 85 15.35 -10.56 3.07
CA THR A 85 15.65 -9.81 1.86
C THR A 85 15.35 -8.34 2.09
N LEU A 86 16.32 -7.48 1.82
CA LEU A 86 16.12 -6.04 1.82
C LEU A 86 15.45 -5.63 0.53
N ALA A 87 14.34 -4.95 0.62
CA ALA A 87 13.61 -4.42 -0.53
C ALA A 87 13.30 -2.94 -0.34
N ILE A 88 13.32 -2.20 -1.44
CA ILE A 88 12.97 -0.78 -1.48
C ILE A 88 11.74 -0.61 -2.37
N THR A 89 10.80 0.21 -1.91
CA THR A 89 9.68 0.72 -2.73
C THR A 89 10.04 2.13 -3.17
N PRO A 90 10.50 2.33 -4.42
CA PRO A 90 11.06 3.61 -4.87
C PRO A 90 10.10 4.80 -4.69
N GLU A 91 8.82 4.57 -4.91
CA GLU A 91 7.77 5.60 -4.82
C GLU A 91 7.46 6.04 -3.38
N ARG A 92 7.94 5.28 -2.39
CA ARG A 92 7.82 5.60 -0.96
C ARG A 92 9.10 6.19 -0.38
N ALA A 93 10.19 6.14 -1.13
CA ALA A 93 11.43 6.79 -0.76
C ALA A 93 11.33 8.28 -1.12
N GLU A 94 11.56 9.17 -0.15
CA GLU A 94 11.56 10.62 -0.39
C GLU A 94 12.70 11.02 -1.34
N ASP A 95 13.87 10.42 -1.15
CA ASP A 95 15.04 10.56 -2.00
C ASP A 95 15.74 9.21 -2.12
N LEU A 96 15.53 8.55 -3.28
CA LEU A 96 16.03 7.20 -3.52
C LEU A 96 17.56 7.15 -3.53
N ASP A 97 18.21 8.16 -4.10
CA ASP A 97 19.68 8.18 -4.23
C ASP A 97 20.35 8.37 -2.87
N ASN A 98 19.75 9.19 -2.01
CA ASN A 98 20.20 9.36 -0.63
C ASN A 98 19.99 8.07 0.19
N VAL A 99 18.86 7.40 0.03
CA VAL A 99 18.58 6.11 0.70
C VAL A 99 19.57 5.03 0.24
N LEU A 100 19.86 4.93 -1.06
CA LEU A 100 20.85 4.00 -1.60
C LEU A 100 22.25 4.27 -1.07
N THR A 101 22.67 5.53 -1.01
CA THR A 101 23.98 5.92 -0.47
C THR A 101 24.09 5.53 0.99
N LYS A 102 23.08 5.84 1.82
CA LYS A 102 23.06 5.43 3.24
C LYS A 102 23.10 3.92 3.41
N LEU A 103 22.34 3.18 2.60
CA LEU A 103 22.36 1.71 2.67
C LEU A 103 23.69 1.13 2.20
N SER A 104 24.34 1.74 1.22
CA SER A 104 25.67 1.34 0.77
C SER A 104 26.71 1.48 1.88
N ASP A 105 26.68 2.58 2.63
CA ASP A 105 27.56 2.83 3.75
C ASP A 105 27.29 1.87 4.94
N LEU A 106 26.00 1.59 5.23
CA LEU A 106 25.60 0.75 6.35
C LEU A 106 25.82 -0.74 6.11
N LEU A 107 25.55 -1.22 4.88
CA LEU A 107 25.49 -2.65 4.55
C LEU A 107 26.62 -3.10 3.62
N ARG A 108 27.55 -2.22 3.28
CA ARG A 108 28.63 -2.48 2.31
C ARG A 108 28.10 -3.15 1.04
N LEU A 109 27.10 -2.49 0.40
CA LEU A 109 26.51 -3.00 -0.84
C LEU A 109 27.57 -3.12 -1.92
N THR A 110 27.47 -4.17 -2.71
CA THR A 110 28.32 -4.37 -3.88
C THR A 110 27.72 -3.62 -5.08
N ASP A 111 28.56 -3.17 -6.00
CA ASP A 111 28.10 -2.53 -7.27
C ASP A 111 27.13 -3.44 -8.01
N THR A 112 27.34 -4.76 -7.94
CA THR A 112 26.45 -5.78 -8.50
C THR A 112 25.03 -5.72 -7.89
N ASP A 113 24.90 -5.48 -6.59
CA ASP A 113 23.59 -5.37 -5.91
C ASP A 113 22.82 -4.15 -6.44
N ILE A 114 23.49 -3.04 -6.66
CA ILE A 114 22.92 -1.80 -7.19
C ILE A 114 22.50 -1.97 -8.65
N GLU A 115 23.31 -2.66 -9.46
CA GLU A 115 22.98 -2.96 -10.85
C GLU A 115 21.75 -3.87 -10.95
N LEU A 116 21.71 -4.94 -10.16
CA LEU A 116 20.57 -5.86 -10.10
C LEU A 116 19.28 -5.15 -9.65
N PHE A 117 19.38 -4.28 -8.64
CA PHE A 117 18.28 -3.43 -8.21
C PHE A 117 17.77 -2.54 -9.35
N THR A 118 18.69 -1.88 -10.07
CA THR A 118 18.34 -0.99 -11.17
C THR A 118 17.64 -1.73 -12.31
N GLN A 119 18.10 -2.94 -12.65
CA GLN A 119 17.47 -3.79 -13.64
C GLN A 119 16.10 -4.30 -13.18
N ALA A 120 16.00 -4.74 -11.92
CA ALA A 120 14.76 -5.23 -11.35
C ALA A 120 13.69 -4.11 -11.27
N ARG A 121 14.11 -2.87 -10.94
CA ARG A 121 13.24 -1.68 -10.92
C ARG A 121 12.57 -1.44 -12.27
N LYS A 122 13.30 -1.56 -13.37
CA LYS A 122 12.77 -1.33 -14.74
C LYS A 122 11.67 -2.33 -15.13
N ARG A 123 11.66 -3.52 -14.55
CA ARG A 123 10.74 -4.61 -14.89
C ARG A 123 9.55 -4.74 -13.94
N ARG A 124 9.54 -4.04 -12.80
CA ARG A 124 8.51 -4.17 -11.77
C ARG A 124 7.39 -3.15 -11.93
N ARG A 125 6.22 -3.51 -11.37
CA ARG A 125 5.06 -2.59 -11.32
C ARG A 125 5.33 -1.46 -10.33
N PRO A 126 4.76 -0.28 -10.54
CA PRO A 126 4.80 0.81 -9.57
C PRO A 126 4.30 0.35 -8.19
N LEU A 127 4.83 0.93 -7.13
CA LEU A 127 4.53 0.63 -5.73
C LEU A 127 4.88 -0.81 -5.26
N SER A 128 5.50 -1.61 -6.12
CA SER A 128 6.00 -2.93 -5.73
C SER A 128 7.40 -2.84 -5.11
N PRO A 129 7.65 -3.53 -4.00
CA PRO A 129 8.99 -3.57 -3.43
C PRO A 129 9.96 -4.27 -4.38
N VAL A 130 11.12 -3.65 -4.56
CA VAL A 130 12.22 -4.15 -5.41
C VAL A 130 13.32 -4.68 -4.51
N PRO A 131 13.75 -5.94 -4.63
CA PRO A 131 14.83 -6.48 -3.81
C PRO A 131 16.15 -5.77 -4.14
N LEU A 132 16.88 -5.39 -3.10
CA LEU A 132 18.21 -4.78 -3.19
C LEU A 132 19.29 -5.77 -2.77
N LYS A 133 19.11 -6.46 -1.63
CA LYS A 133 20.07 -7.43 -1.12
C LYS A 133 19.36 -8.65 -0.56
N TYR A 134 19.80 -9.83 -0.96
CA TYR A 134 19.29 -11.10 -0.49
C TYR A 134 20.14 -11.63 0.68
N ARG A 135 19.55 -12.49 1.51
CA ARG A 135 20.22 -13.17 2.62
C ARG A 135 20.95 -12.22 3.57
N LEU A 136 20.19 -11.29 4.14
CA LEU A 136 20.71 -10.42 5.18
C LEU A 136 21.18 -11.24 6.38
N THR A 137 22.32 -10.87 6.94
CA THR A 137 22.78 -11.39 8.20
C THR A 137 22.01 -10.78 9.37
N ASP A 138 22.06 -11.43 10.54
CA ASP A 138 21.40 -10.90 11.74
C ASP A 138 21.97 -9.54 12.16
N GLU A 139 23.27 -9.32 11.94
CA GLU A 139 23.92 -8.04 12.18
C GLU A 139 23.39 -6.95 11.26
N GLU A 140 23.28 -7.23 9.97
CA GLU A 140 22.72 -6.31 8.98
C GLU A 140 21.25 -5.99 9.26
N LEU A 141 20.49 -7.00 9.69
CA LEU A 141 19.10 -6.84 10.10
C LEU A 141 18.97 -5.89 11.29
N ALA A 142 19.86 -6.04 12.30
CA ALA A 142 19.88 -5.15 13.45
C ALA A 142 20.23 -3.71 13.06
N VAL A 143 21.21 -3.52 12.17
CA VAL A 143 21.60 -2.20 11.66
C VAL A 143 20.43 -1.52 10.93
N ILE A 144 19.71 -2.26 10.09
CA ILE A 144 18.53 -1.74 9.39
C ILE A 144 17.42 -1.38 10.38
N ALA A 145 17.18 -2.23 11.39
CA ALA A 145 16.14 -2.01 12.39
C ALA A 145 16.37 -0.72 13.18
N VAL A 146 17.61 -0.45 13.59
CA VAL A 146 17.99 0.77 14.31
C VAL A 146 17.82 2.02 13.44
N ASN A 147 18.20 1.94 12.16
CA ASN A 147 18.18 3.08 11.23
C ASN A 147 16.87 3.22 10.45
N LYS A 148 15.86 2.41 10.75
CA LYS A 148 14.59 2.37 10.01
C LYS A 148 13.90 3.73 9.88
N HIS A 149 14.04 4.60 10.88
CA HIS A 149 13.45 5.93 10.89
C HIS A 149 14.03 6.87 9.82
N ALA A 150 15.29 6.62 9.41
CA ALA A 150 15.99 7.42 8.39
C ALA A 150 15.93 6.78 6.98
N LEU A 151 15.33 5.60 6.86
CA LEU A 151 15.28 4.78 5.65
C LEU A 151 13.85 4.71 5.10
N SER A 152 13.37 5.82 4.52
CA SER A 152 12.03 5.88 3.92
C SER A 152 11.92 4.92 2.72
N GLY A 153 10.81 4.20 2.61
CA GLY A 153 10.55 3.26 1.51
C GLY A 153 11.27 1.90 1.63
N VAL A 154 12.10 1.70 2.66
CA VAL A 154 12.84 0.45 2.89
C VAL A 154 12.01 -0.53 3.70
N SER A 155 12.01 -1.79 3.31
CA SER A 155 11.31 -2.88 3.99
C SER A 155 12.15 -4.15 3.98
N VAL A 156 12.11 -4.89 5.10
CA VAL A 156 12.69 -6.22 5.18
C VAL A 156 11.58 -7.24 4.95
N GLN A 157 11.81 -8.16 4.03
CA GLN A 157 10.90 -9.24 3.70
C GLN A 157 11.49 -10.56 4.18
N SER A 158 10.70 -11.33 4.93
CA SER A 158 11.08 -12.68 5.34
C SER A 158 10.53 -13.68 4.33
N GLU A 159 11.39 -14.52 3.80
CA GLU A 159 11.03 -15.62 2.90
C GLU A 159 11.69 -16.90 3.40
N LEU A 160 11.03 -18.04 3.17
CA LEU A 160 11.61 -19.33 3.51
C LEU A 160 12.47 -19.83 2.34
N THR A 161 13.74 -20.00 2.60
CA THR A 161 14.71 -20.55 1.65
C THR A 161 15.02 -21.98 1.99
N ARG A 162 15.14 -22.83 1.00
CA ARG A 162 15.51 -24.24 1.17
C ARG A 162 16.98 -24.32 1.55
N HIS A 163 17.27 -25.03 2.65
CA HIS A 163 18.60 -25.33 3.11
C HIS A 163 18.84 -26.84 3.11
N TYR A 164 20.01 -27.26 2.65
CA TYR A 164 20.45 -28.65 2.58
C TYR A 164 21.63 -28.82 3.53
N PRO A 165 21.43 -29.42 4.71
CA PRO A 165 22.51 -29.58 5.70
C PRO A 165 23.69 -30.37 5.18
N GLU A 166 23.44 -31.40 4.35
CA GLU A 166 24.47 -32.28 3.75
C GLU A 166 25.10 -31.69 2.46
N GLY A 167 24.78 -30.44 2.11
CA GLY A 167 25.29 -29.75 0.93
C GLY A 167 25.00 -30.47 -0.38
N ASP A 168 26.04 -30.62 -1.23
CA ASP A 168 25.90 -31.17 -2.59
C ASP A 168 25.78 -32.69 -2.66
N LEU A 169 25.92 -33.39 -1.52
CA LEU A 169 25.97 -34.85 -1.45
C LEU A 169 24.73 -35.52 -2.01
N LEU A 170 23.58 -34.87 -1.92
CA LEU A 170 22.27 -35.38 -2.37
C LEU A 170 21.66 -34.57 -3.52
N GLY A 171 22.46 -33.71 -4.18
CA GLY A 171 21.97 -32.82 -5.25
C GLY A 171 21.26 -33.55 -6.39
N HIS A 172 21.70 -34.76 -6.76
CA HIS A 172 21.06 -35.58 -7.79
C HIS A 172 19.74 -36.23 -7.35
N ALA A 173 19.53 -36.41 -6.06
CA ALA A 173 18.32 -37.06 -5.53
C ALA A 173 17.25 -36.05 -5.09
N LEU A 174 17.65 -34.86 -4.66
CA LEU A 174 16.75 -33.85 -4.11
C LEU A 174 16.42 -32.71 -5.08
N GLY A 175 17.14 -32.60 -6.21
CA GLY A 175 16.94 -31.62 -7.28
C GLY A 175 17.65 -30.32 -7.09
#